data_b02acfbee2e1eb6ce35bee2c8e61148c
#
_entry.id   b02acfbee2e1eb6ce35bee2c8e61148c
#
_cell.length_a   1.000
_cell.length_b   1.000
_cell.length_c   1.000
_cell.angle_alpha   90.00
_cell.angle_beta   90.00
_cell.angle_gamma   90.00
#
_symmetry.space_group_name_H-M   'P 1'
#
loop_
_entity.id
_entity.type
_entity.pdbx_description
1 polymer ?
#
loop_
_entity_poly.entity_id
_entity_poly.type
_entity_poly.pdbx_seq_one_letter_code
_entity_poly.pdbx_strand_id
1 'polypeptide(L)'
;MSLYLEHFGLREPPFRITPHTDFFFTGANRGPTLDALIYAITQDEGIVKVTGEVGSGKTMLCRMLLERLPADVESLYLANPSLSRSEILGAIADELGIPADGKTTHSMIRTLQDALVERYAAGKRVVIMIDEAHAMPAESLEEIRLLSNLESKATKLLQIALFAQPELDERLAANDMRQLRERITQHFNLSPLKAGEVGNYIDFRLRAAGYHGPNPFTTRAVETIARLSEGLSRRINILADKALLAAYSGGTHQVDAAEVKVAAQDARFAPIRQKTAGIFTPPLKWALAGGLVLALAVLA
;
A
#
# COMPACT_ATOMS: atom_id res chain seq x y z
N MET A 1 15.14 22.32 -11.53
CA MET A 1 14.34 23.23 -10.65
C MET A 1 12.92 23.23 -11.18
N SER A 2 11.91 23.16 -10.31
CA SER A 2 10.51 23.30 -10.74
C SER A 2 10.24 24.78 -11.01
N LEU A 3 9.71 25.10 -12.20
CA LEU A 3 9.57 26.47 -12.70
C LEU A 3 8.64 27.36 -11.86
N TYR A 4 7.71 26.76 -11.11
CA TYR A 4 6.67 27.49 -10.36
C TYR A 4 7.02 27.74 -8.89
N LEU A 5 8.17 27.26 -8.35
CA LEU A 5 8.45 27.34 -6.92
C LEU A 5 8.51 28.79 -6.41
N GLU A 6 9.28 29.63 -7.07
CA GLU A 6 9.40 31.07 -6.71
C GLU A 6 8.08 31.79 -6.85
N HIS A 7 7.31 31.49 -7.92
CA HIS A 7 6.02 32.09 -8.19
C HIS A 7 5.02 31.86 -7.05
N PHE A 8 4.99 30.63 -6.47
CA PHE A 8 4.12 30.31 -5.35
C PHE A 8 4.79 30.46 -3.98
N GLY A 9 6.03 30.85 -3.88
CA GLY A 9 6.76 30.97 -2.61
C GLY A 9 6.98 29.60 -1.91
N LEU A 10 7.24 28.56 -2.70
CA LEU A 10 7.52 27.21 -2.24
C LEU A 10 9.03 26.98 -2.11
N ARG A 11 9.45 26.23 -1.08
CA ARG A 11 10.87 25.84 -0.88
C ARG A 11 11.24 24.65 -1.75
N GLU A 12 10.28 23.73 -1.96
CA GLU A 12 10.47 22.53 -2.75
C GLU A 12 9.16 22.08 -3.40
N PRO A 13 9.19 21.16 -4.40
CA PRO A 13 7.98 20.69 -5.06
C PRO A 13 7.06 19.95 -4.08
N PRO A 14 5.81 20.44 -3.85
CA PRO A 14 4.91 19.86 -2.87
C PRO A 14 4.34 18.50 -3.29
N PHE A 15 4.26 18.24 -4.60
CA PHE A 15 3.55 17.08 -5.15
C PHE A 15 4.46 16.06 -5.84
N ARG A 16 5.67 15.88 -5.32
CA ARG A 16 6.59 14.84 -5.81
C ARG A 16 5.93 13.47 -5.76
N ILE A 17 6.17 12.66 -6.79
CA ILE A 17 5.67 11.28 -6.89
C ILE A 17 6.54 10.33 -6.05
N THR A 18 7.86 10.59 -6.01
CA THR A 18 8.79 9.81 -5.18
C THR A 18 8.43 9.97 -3.71
N PRO A 19 8.22 8.87 -2.97
CA PRO A 19 7.91 8.93 -1.55
C PRO A 19 9.02 9.62 -0.75
N HIS A 20 8.62 10.61 0.06
CA HIS A 20 9.48 11.32 1.01
C HIS A 20 8.73 11.44 2.32
N THR A 21 9.30 10.97 3.39
CA THR A 21 8.62 10.73 4.67
C THR A 21 8.15 12.01 5.35
N ASP A 22 8.82 13.16 5.16
CA ASP A 22 8.37 14.47 5.63
C ASP A 22 6.99 14.87 5.05
N PHE A 23 6.61 14.28 3.94
CA PHE A 23 5.32 14.48 3.29
C PHE A 23 4.29 13.39 3.62
N PHE A 24 4.48 12.65 4.70
CA PHE A 24 3.52 11.64 5.14
C PHE A 24 2.28 12.29 5.76
N PHE A 25 1.17 12.19 5.06
CA PHE A 25 -0.12 12.68 5.54
C PHE A 25 -0.75 11.69 6.52
N THR A 26 -0.86 12.08 7.78
CA THR A 26 -1.43 11.23 8.86
C THR A 26 -2.95 11.16 8.86
N GLY A 27 -3.61 12.06 8.11
CA GLY A 27 -5.07 12.07 7.97
C GLY A 27 -5.60 10.87 7.18
N ALA A 28 -6.92 10.81 7.01
CA ALA A 28 -7.60 9.72 6.29
C ALA A 28 -7.21 8.32 6.80
N ASN A 29 -7.14 8.16 8.12
CA ASN A 29 -6.79 6.91 8.80
C ASN A 29 -5.34 6.42 8.61
N ARG A 30 -4.47 7.15 7.91
CA ARG A 30 -3.09 6.69 7.62
C ARG A 30 -2.19 6.67 8.86
N GLY A 31 -2.31 7.66 9.74
CA GLY A 31 -1.61 7.69 11.03
C GLY A 31 -2.02 6.51 11.91
N PRO A 32 -3.30 6.34 12.26
CA PRO A 32 -3.79 5.18 13.01
C PRO A 32 -3.43 3.83 12.39
N THR A 33 -3.42 3.73 11.04
CA THR A 33 -2.98 2.50 10.36
C THR A 33 -1.50 2.22 10.59
N LEU A 34 -0.64 3.25 10.56
CA LEU A 34 0.78 3.10 10.85
C LEU A 34 1.02 2.64 12.29
N ASP A 35 0.32 3.26 13.26
CA ASP A 35 0.43 2.90 14.68
C ASP A 35 -0.03 1.46 14.93
N ALA A 36 -1.12 1.04 14.30
CA ALA A 36 -1.62 -0.34 14.37
C ALA A 36 -0.67 -1.35 13.71
N LEU A 37 0.01 -0.97 12.61
CA LEU A 37 1.04 -1.80 11.97
C LEU A 37 2.26 -1.99 12.87
N ILE A 38 2.75 -0.90 13.50
CA ILE A 38 3.85 -0.98 14.46
C ILE A 38 3.47 -1.92 15.61
N TYR A 39 2.26 -1.77 16.15
CA TYR A 39 1.75 -2.63 17.21
C TYR A 39 1.72 -4.11 16.78
N ALA A 40 1.12 -4.42 15.61
CA ALA A 40 1.01 -5.78 15.12
C ALA A 40 2.38 -6.45 14.93
N ILE A 41 3.37 -5.71 14.38
CA ILE A 41 4.73 -6.21 14.17
C ILE A 41 5.47 -6.44 15.51
N THR A 42 5.23 -5.59 16.49
CA THR A 42 5.91 -5.68 17.79
C THR A 42 5.26 -6.68 18.77
N GLN A 43 4.03 -7.15 18.47
CA GLN A 43 3.30 -8.12 19.32
C GLN A 43 3.36 -9.57 18.81
N ASP A 44 4.23 -9.88 17.88
CA ASP A 44 4.43 -11.24 17.31
C ASP A 44 3.16 -11.86 16.68
N GLU A 45 2.38 -11.04 15.96
CA GLU A 45 1.08 -11.42 15.37
C GLU A 45 1.18 -12.26 14.07
N GLY A 46 2.35 -12.66 13.62
CA GLY A 46 2.53 -13.46 12.41
C GLY A 46 2.65 -12.62 11.14
N ILE A 47 1.93 -12.99 10.05
CA ILE A 47 1.99 -12.23 8.80
C ILE A 47 0.96 -11.10 8.84
N VAL A 48 1.44 -9.89 8.61
CA VAL A 48 0.62 -8.68 8.46
C VAL A 48 0.48 -8.36 6.96
N LYS A 49 -0.71 -8.03 6.51
CA LYS A 49 -0.97 -7.65 5.12
C LYS A 49 -1.57 -6.25 5.01
N VAL A 50 -0.97 -5.43 4.16
CA VAL A 50 -1.47 -4.10 3.79
C VAL A 50 -1.86 -4.12 2.31
N THR A 51 -3.13 -3.92 2.02
CA THR A 51 -3.63 -3.84 0.64
C THR A 51 -4.09 -2.43 0.30
N GLY A 52 -4.10 -2.11 -0.97
CA GLY A 52 -4.62 -0.85 -1.49
C GLY A 52 -4.31 -0.70 -2.98
N GLU A 53 -5.07 0.14 -3.65
CA GLU A 53 -4.93 0.42 -5.07
C GLU A 53 -3.56 1.01 -5.43
N VAL A 54 -3.19 0.93 -6.71
CA VAL A 54 -1.99 1.59 -7.24
C VAL A 54 -2.07 3.09 -6.94
N GLY A 55 -1.03 3.62 -6.28
CA GLY A 55 -0.99 5.05 -5.93
C GLY A 55 -1.79 5.44 -4.70
N SER A 56 -2.29 4.49 -3.88
CA SER A 56 -2.94 4.77 -2.58
C SER A 56 -1.96 5.25 -1.50
N GLY A 57 -0.65 5.01 -1.67
CA GLY A 57 0.40 5.40 -0.72
C GLY A 57 1.01 4.25 0.09
N LYS A 58 0.85 2.99 -0.32
CA LYS A 58 1.43 1.81 0.35
C LYS A 58 2.95 1.92 0.57
N THR A 59 3.69 2.25 -0.48
CA THR A 59 5.16 2.42 -0.39
C THR A 59 5.56 3.55 0.58
N MET A 60 4.77 4.63 0.65
CA MET A 60 4.98 5.69 1.64
C MET A 60 4.75 5.15 3.06
N LEU A 61 3.67 4.40 3.28
CA LEU A 61 3.39 3.78 4.57
C LEU A 61 4.47 2.78 4.97
N CYS A 62 4.98 1.98 4.02
CA CYS A 62 6.10 1.06 4.22
C CYS A 62 7.37 1.80 4.67
N ARG A 63 7.73 2.91 4.02
CA ARG A 63 8.89 3.73 4.41
C ARG A 63 8.73 4.37 5.79
N MET A 64 7.53 4.87 6.09
CA MET A 64 7.22 5.40 7.42
C MET A 64 7.33 4.33 8.51
N LEU A 65 6.90 3.11 8.19
CA LEU A 65 7.04 1.97 9.09
C LEU A 65 8.52 1.68 9.37
N LEU A 66 9.37 1.61 8.32
CA LEU A 66 10.82 1.46 8.46
C LEU A 66 11.46 2.50 9.40
N GLU A 67 11.04 3.76 9.29
CA GLU A 67 11.57 4.85 10.12
C GLU A 67 11.03 4.86 11.56
N ARG A 68 9.84 4.31 11.77
CA ARG A 68 9.13 4.39 13.06
C ARG A 68 9.20 3.13 13.90
N LEU A 69 9.75 2.03 13.37
CA LEU A 69 9.96 0.82 14.16
C LEU A 69 10.91 1.09 15.34
N PRO A 70 10.68 0.45 16.50
CA PRO A 70 11.57 0.53 17.64
C PRO A 70 13.00 0.07 17.31
N ALA A 71 14.00 0.56 18.03
CA ALA A 71 15.41 0.27 17.78
C ALA A 71 15.81 -1.20 18.01
N ASP A 72 14.99 -1.96 18.73
CA ASP A 72 15.13 -3.40 18.93
C ASP A 72 14.57 -4.23 17.77
N VAL A 73 13.93 -3.60 16.79
CA VAL A 73 13.40 -4.25 15.58
C VAL A 73 14.34 -4.01 14.40
N GLU A 74 15.00 -5.07 13.95
CA GLU A 74 15.81 -5.11 12.73
C GLU A 74 14.91 -5.34 11.53
N SER A 75 14.86 -4.37 10.61
CA SER A 75 13.96 -4.39 9.45
C SER A 75 14.71 -4.72 8.16
N LEU A 76 14.20 -5.68 7.42
CA LEU A 76 14.69 -6.09 6.10
C LEU A 76 13.68 -5.62 5.05
N TYR A 77 14.16 -4.96 3.99
CA TYR A 77 13.28 -4.44 2.94
C TYR A 77 13.52 -5.11 1.60
N LEU A 78 12.56 -5.91 1.14
CA LEU A 78 12.59 -6.56 -0.17
C LEU A 78 11.81 -5.72 -1.19
N ALA A 79 12.54 -4.95 -2.00
CA ALA A 79 11.98 -4.08 -3.03
C ALA A 79 11.60 -4.82 -4.31
N ASN A 80 12.22 -5.98 -4.59
CA ASN A 80 11.95 -6.79 -5.77
C ASN A 80 11.23 -8.09 -5.38
N PRO A 81 9.91 -8.16 -5.51
CA PRO A 81 9.15 -9.35 -5.15
C PRO A 81 9.15 -10.44 -6.23
N SER A 82 9.65 -10.15 -7.45
CA SER A 82 9.66 -11.11 -8.57
C SER A 82 10.78 -12.15 -8.47
N LEU A 83 11.39 -12.28 -7.30
CA LEU A 83 12.46 -13.25 -7.04
C LEU A 83 11.89 -14.67 -6.95
N SER A 84 12.63 -15.63 -7.47
CA SER A 84 12.38 -17.06 -7.27
C SER A 84 12.57 -17.47 -5.79
N ARG A 85 12.16 -18.67 -5.45
CA ARG A 85 12.29 -19.22 -4.10
C ARG A 85 13.71 -19.13 -3.53
N SER A 86 14.73 -19.49 -4.31
CA SER A 86 16.14 -19.46 -3.87
C SER A 86 16.67 -18.03 -3.77
N GLU A 87 16.24 -17.15 -4.68
CA GLU A 87 16.69 -15.75 -4.67
C GLU A 87 16.12 -14.98 -3.49
N ILE A 88 14.89 -15.26 -3.06
CA ILE A 88 14.32 -14.64 -1.85
C ILE A 88 15.11 -15.03 -0.60
N LEU A 89 15.46 -16.30 -0.45
CA LEU A 89 16.28 -16.75 0.69
C LEU A 89 17.67 -16.11 0.67
N GLY A 90 18.27 -15.99 -0.53
CA GLY A 90 19.52 -15.26 -0.72
C GLY A 90 19.43 -13.80 -0.32
N ALA A 91 18.40 -13.10 -0.82
CA ALA A 91 18.17 -11.69 -0.49
C ALA A 91 17.97 -11.45 1.02
N ILE A 92 17.23 -12.33 1.69
CA ILE A 92 17.06 -12.26 3.15
C ILE A 92 18.40 -12.51 3.87
N ALA A 93 19.20 -13.49 3.39
CA ALA A 93 20.50 -13.77 3.96
C ALA A 93 21.47 -12.60 3.78
N ASP A 94 21.50 -11.99 2.61
CA ASP A 94 22.33 -10.82 2.30
C ASP A 94 21.98 -9.63 3.21
N GLU A 95 20.71 -9.33 3.38
CA GLU A 95 20.24 -8.26 4.28
C GLU A 95 20.61 -8.54 5.76
N LEU A 96 20.62 -9.83 6.16
CA LEU A 96 21.07 -10.23 7.50
C LEU A 96 22.59 -10.34 7.64
N GLY A 97 23.36 -10.09 6.57
CA GLY A 97 24.81 -10.23 6.55
C GLY A 97 25.29 -11.68 6.65
N ILE A 98 24.50 -12.64 6.16
CA ILE A 98 24.78 -14.09 6.22
C ILE A 98 25.35 -14.54 4.88
N PRO A 99 26.52 -15.24 4.83
CA PRO A 99 27.03 -15.77 3.59
C PRO A 99 26.09 -16.79 2.94
N ALA A 100 25.67 -16.52 1.70
CA ALA A 100 24.74 -17.36 0.95
C ALA A 100 25.42 -18.35 0.00
N ASP A 101 26.70 -18.13 -0.33
CA ASP A 101 27.43 -18.85 -1.37
C ASP A 101 27.50 -20.37 -1.13
N GLY A 102 27.20 -21.15 -2.18
CA GLY A 102 27.32 -22.60 -2.19
C GLY A 102 26.33 -23.37 -1.32
N LYS A 103 25.34 -22.69 -0.72
CA LYS A 103 24.35 -23.35 0.13
C LYS A 103 23.16 -23.87 -0.67
N THR A 104 22.69 -25.05 -0.31
CA THR A 104 21.37 -25.55 -0.77
C THR A 104 20.24 -24.81 -0.06
N THR A 105 19.04 -24.81 -0.64
CA THR A 105 17.84 -24.22 -0.01
C THR A 105 17.65 -24.69 1.44
N HIS A 106 17.83 -25.99 1.70
CA HIS A 106 17.70 -26.56 3.05
C HIS A 106 18.76 -26.03 4.03
N SER A 107 20.03 -26.00 3.61
CA SER A 107 21.10 -25.46 4.44
C SER A 107 20.95 -23.96 4.68
N MET A 108 20.39 -23.22 3.71
CA MET A 108 20.10 -21.81 3.84
C MET A 108 19.04 -21.54 4.91
N ILE A 109 17.90 -22.24 4.85
CA ILE A 109 16.83 -22.12 5.86
C ILE A 109 17.38 -22.37 7.27
N ARG A 110 18.22 -23.39 7.43
CA ARG A 110 18.83 -23.69 8.72
C ARG A 110 19.76 -22.56 9.18
N THR A 111 20.60 -22.04 8.29
CA THR A 111 21.48 -20.91 8.63
C THR A 111 20.68 -19.65 8.99
N LEU A 112 19.60 -19.37 8.26
CA LEU A 112 18.69 -18.27 8.59
C LEU A 112 18.05 -18.45 9.97
N GLN A 113 17.59 -19.67 10.28
CA GLN A 113 17.01 -19.98 11.59
C GLN A 113 18.03 -19.76 12.73
N ASP A 114 19.26 -20.26 12.58
CA ASP A 114 20.31 -20.10 13.58
C ASP A 114 20.62 -18.61 13.82
N ALA A 115 20.73 -17.81 12.74
CA ALA A 115 20.98 -16.38 12.83
C ALA A 115 19.80 -15.59 13.45
N LEU A 116 18.55 -16.00 13.19
CA LEU A 116 17.38 -15.41 13.82
C LEU A 116 17.31 -15.74 15.31
N VAL A 117 17.70 -16.96 15.70
CA VAL A 117 17.79 -17.35 17.12
C VAL A 117 18.85 -16.52 17.86
N GLU A 118 20.02 -16.27 17.26
CA GLU A 118 21.05 -15.40 17.83
C GLU A 118 20.56 -13.97 18.05
N ARG A 119 19.84 -13.39 17.05
CA ARG A 119 19.25 -12.05 17.18
C ARG A 119 18.20 -12.00 18.29
N TYR A 120 17.34 -12.99 18.34
CA TYR A 120 16.33 -13.10 19.38
C TYR A 120 16.97 -13.21 20.78
N ALA A 121 18.04 -14.02 20.93
CA ALA A 121 18.79 -14.12 22.19
C ALA A 121 19.46 -12.79 22.59
N ALA A 122 19.83 -11.96 21.59
CA ALA A 122 20.34 -10.60 21.80
C ALA A 122 19.23 -9.54 22.06
N GLY A 123 17.96 -9.96 22.19
CA GLY A 123 16.81 -9.08 22.42
C GLY A 123 16.34 -8.33 21.17
N LYS A 124 16.77 -8.74 19.97
CA LYS A 124 16.34 -8.16 18.72
C LYS A 124 15.23 -8.99 18.05
N ARG A 125 14.29 -8.29 17.44
CA ARG A 125 13.25 -8.87 16.59
C ARG A 125 13.60 -8.60 15.14
N VAL A 126 13.23 -9.50 14.22
CA VAL A 126 13.46 -9.30 12.80
C VAL A 126 12.12 -9.22 12.08
N VAL A 127 11.95 -8.20 11.24
CA VAL A 127 10.78 -8.06 10.36
C VAL A 127 11.21 -7.96 8.91
N ILE A 128 10.55 -8.72 8.03
CA ILE A 128 10.70 -8.59 6.58
C ILE A 128 9.53 -7.79 6.04
N MET A 129 9.81 -6.69 5.36
CA MET A 129 8.84 -5.92 4.61
C MET A 129 8.98 -6.19 3.13
N ILE A 130 7.92 -6.67 2.51
CA ILE A 130 7.87 -7.01 1.08
C ILE A 130 6.90 -6.04 0.40
N ASP A 131 7.43 -5.12 -0.40
CA ASP A 131 6.59 -4.24 -1.22
C ASP A 131 6.19 -4.93 -2.53
N GLU A 132 5.06 -4.54 -3.11
CA GLU A 132 4.48 -5.11 -4.32
C GLU A 132 4.30 -6.65 -4.26
N ALA A 133 4.00 -7.21 -3.08
CA ALA A 133 3.91 -8.66 -2.84
C ALA A 133 2.91 -9.39 -3.76
N HIS A 134 1.98 -8.69 -4.41
CA HIS A 134 1.08 -9.26 -5.42
C HIS A 134 1.83 -9.76 -6.68
N ALA A 135 3.05 -9.25 -6.95
CA ALA A 135 3.88 -9.67 -8.07
C ALA A 135 4.76 -10.92 -7.76
N MET A 136 4.75 -11.41 -6.52
CA MET A 136 5.53 -12.60 -6.14
C MET A 136 5.08 -13.85 -6.90
N PRO A 137 5.99 -14.71 -7.38
CA PRO A 137 5.65 -16.06 -7.84
C PRO A 137 4.94 -16.88 -6.75
N ALA A 138 4.15 -17.88 -7.13
CA ALA A 138 3.45 -18.75 -6.17
C ALA A 138 4.42 -19.50 -5.27
N GLU A 139 5.52 -20.00 -5.84
CA GLU A 139 6.58 -20.68 -5.10
C GLU A 139 7.27 -19.78 -4.05
N SER A 140 7.36 -18.48 -4.34
CA SER A 140 7.94 -17.49 -3.42
C SER A 140 6.99 -17.14 -2.30
N LEU A 141 5.69 -17.07 -2.57
CA LEU A 141 4.65 -16.93 -1.53
C LEU A 141 4.62 -18.14 -0.60
N GLU A 142 4.84 -19.33 -1.15
CA GLU A 142 4.96 -20.56 -0.34
C GLU A 142 6.22 -20.53 0.54
N GLU A 143 7.34 -19.98 0.04
CA GLU A 143 8.55 -19.82 0.87
C GLU A 143 8.31 -18.83 2.02
N ILE A 144 7.60 -17.72 1.78
CA ILE A 144 7.18 -16.78 2.83
C ILE A 144 6.33 -17.49 3.89
N ARG A 145 5.43 -18.39 3.48
CA ARG A 145 4.66 -19.23 4.42
C ARG A 145 5.57 -20.12 5.26
N LEU A 146 6.57 -20.75 4.65
CA LEU A 146 7.52 -21.60 5.37
C LEU A 146 8.37 -20.80 6.35
N LEU A 147 8.87 -19.63 5.94
CA LEU A 147 9.63 -18.73 6.80
C LEU A 147 8.81 -18.23 8.00
N SER A 148 7.50 -18.02 7.83
CA SER A 148 6.60 -17.65 8.95
C SER A 148 6.45 -18.72 10.03
N ASN A 149 6.94 -19.95 9.76
CA ASN A 149 6.96 -21.04 10.74
C ASN A 149 8.25 -21.07 11.59
N LEU A 150 9.21 -20.19 11.32
CA LEU A 150 10.43 -20.13 12.13
C LEU A 150 10.09 -19.62 13.53
N GLU A 151 10.18 -20.52 14.49
CA GLU A 151 9.79 -20.28 15.89
C GLU A 151 10.91 -20.73 16.83
N SER A 152 11.03 -20.04 17.98
CA SER A 152 11.84 -20.49 19.11
C SER A 152 10.92 -20.67 20.33
N LYS A 153 10.74 -21.92 20.77
CA LYS A 153 9.82 -22.32 21.86
C LYS A 153 8.37 -21.89 21.58
N ALA A 154 7.98 -20.67 21.90
CA ALA A 154 6.63 -20.12 21.74
C ALA A 154 6.62 -18.76 21.06
N THR A 155 7.75 -18.30 20.49
CA THR A 155 7.89 -16.96 19.91
C THR A 155 8.28 -17.05 18.45
N LYS A 156 7.65 -16.24 17.62
CA LYS A 156 8.02 -16.08 16.21
C LYS A 156 9.38 -15.39 16.10
N LEU A 157 10.29 -16.01 15.37
CA LEU A 157 11.63 -15.46 15.12
C LEU A 157 11.63 -14.39 14.02
N LEU A 158 10.62 -14.44 13.14
CA LEU A 158 10.53 -13.60 11.97
C LEU A 158 9.11 -13.08 11.81
N GLN A 159 8.97 -11.76 11.79
CA GLN A 159 7.73 -11.09 11.43
C GLN A 159 7.73 -10.76 9.94
N ILE A 160 6.56 -10.75 9.31
CA ILE A 160 6.44 -10.53 7.86
C ILE A 160 5.33 -9.52 7.61
N ALA A 161 5.64 -8.46 6.86
CA ALA A 161 4.69 -7.44 6.42
C ALA A 161 4.61 -7.42 4.88
N LEU A 162 3.45 -7.76 4.33
CA LEU A 162 3.19 -7.80 2.90
C LEU A 162 2.44 -6.54 2.47
N PHE A 163 3.04 -5.72 1.63
CA PHE A 163 2.38 -4.58 1.00
C PHE A 163 2.00 -4.97 -0.44
N ALA A 164 0.73 -4.92 -0.76
CA ALA A 164 0.24 -5.47 -2.02
C ALA A 164 -0.92 -4.68 -2.61
N GLN A 165 -1.19 -4.91 -3.90
CA GLN A 165 -2.43 -4.51 -4.55
C GLN A 165 -3.54 -5.54 -4.25
N PRO A 166 -4.83 -5.19 -4.46
CA PRO A 166 -5.96 -6.09 -4.18
C PRO A 166 -5.90 -7.43 -4.92
N GLU A 167 -5.12 -7.53 -6.00
CA GLU A 167 -4.88 -8.76 -6.75
C GLU A 167 -4.28 -9.88 -5.87
N LEU A 168 -3.53 -9.51 -4.82
CA LEU A 168 -3.04 -10.51 -3.87
C LEU A 168 -4.19 -11.22 -3.16
N ASP A 169 -5.28 -10.51 -2.83
CA ASP A 169 -6.46 -11.10 -2.17
C ASP A 169 -7.13 -12.14 -3.07
N GLU A 170 -7.17 -11.87 -4.39
CA GLU A 170 -7.70 -12.82 -5.38
C GLU A 170 -6.85 -14.09 -5.45
N ARG A 171 -5.53 -13.93 -5.43
CA ARG A 171 -4.60 -15.05 -5.43
C ARG A 171 -4.68 -15.87 -4.14
N LEU A 172 -4.77 -15.20 -2.99
CA LEU A 172 -4.91 -15.85 -1.67
C LEU A 172 -6.26 -16.57 -1.49
N ALA A 173 -7.28 -16.22 -2.29
CA ALA A 173 -8.57 -16.93 -2.29
C ALA A 173 -8.50 -18.31 -2.95
N ALA A 174 -7.45 -18.61 -3.74
CA ALA A 174 -7.25 -19.91 -4.36
C ALA A 174 -6.96 -21.00 -3.32
N ASN A 175 -7.34 -22.25 -3.64
CA ASN A 175 -7.25 -23.37 -2.69
C ASN A 175 -5.80 -23.71 -2.29
N ASP A 176 -4.87 -23.59 -3.20
CA ASP A 176 -3.43 -23.81 -2.99
C ASP A 176 -2.78 -22.78 -2.07
N MET A 177 -3.39 -21.59 -1.94
CA MET A 177 -2.91 -20.50 -1.06
C MET A 177 -3.60 -20.49 0.33
N ARG A 178 -4.48 -21.45 0.62
CA ARG A 178 -5.23 -21.50 1.87
C ARG A 178 -4.33 -21.42 3.11
N GLN A 179 -3.22 -22.16 3.12
CA GLN A 179 -2.33 -22.23 4.28
C GLN A 179 -1.62 -20.88 4.53
N LEU A 180 -1.21 -20.15 3.47
CA LEU A 180 -0.65 -18.81 3.61
C LEU A 180 -1.72 -17.83 4.11
N ARG A 181 -2.93 -17.90 3.55
CA ARG A 181 -4.06 -17.05 3.98
C ARG A 181 -4.38 -17.20 5.48
N GLU A 182 -4.35 -18.40 6.01
CA GLU A 182 -4.59 -18.69 7.43
C GLU A 182 -3.45 -18.15 8.35
N ARG A 183 -2.26 -17.89 7.80
CA ARG A 183 -1.13 -17.28 8.53
C ARG A 183 -1.18 -15.76 8.58
N ILE A 184 -2.00 -15.14 7.73
CA ILE A 184 -2.20 -13.69 7.73
C ILE A 184 -3.20 -13.36 8.84
N THR A 185 -2.71 -12.83 9.95
CA THR A 185 -3.50 -12.53 11.15
C THR A 185 -4.09 -11.13 11.12
N GLN A 186 -3.41 -10.19 10.48
CA GLN A 186 -3.82 -8.78 10.42
C GLN A 186 -3.94 -8.28 8.97
N HIS A 187 -5.05 -7.61 8.69
CA HIS A 187 -5.37 -7.05 7.39
C HIS A 187 -5.63 -5.55 7.51
N PHE A 188 -4.83 -4.77 6.82
CA PHE A 188 -5.00 -3.32 6.70
C PHE A 188 -5.33 -2.96 5.26
N ASN A 189 -6.38 -2.17 5.06
CA ASN A 189 -6.75 -1.67 3.73
C ASN A 189 -6.50 -0.17 3.65
N LEU A 190 -5.60 0.23 2.77
CA LEU A 190 -5.29 1.63 2.49
C LEU A 190 -6.22 2.16 1.40
N SER A 191 -7.41 2.58 1.82
CA SER A 191 -8.43 3.11 0.94
C SER A 191 -8.01 4.45 0.30
N PRO A 192 -8.52 4.77 -0.91
CA PRO A 192 -8.41 6.12 -1.48
C PRO A 192 -8.96 7.19 -0.52
N LEU A 193 -8.43 8.41 -0.63
CA LEU A 193 -8.93 9.56 0.13
C LEU A 193 -10.39 9.86 -0.28
N LYS A 194 -11.22 10.13 0.71
CA LYS A 194 -12.59 10.64 0.45
C LYS A 194 -12.52 12.05 -0.13
N ALA A 195 -13.53 12.46 -0.88
CA ALA A 195 -13.56 13.78 -1.51
C ALA A 195 -13.29 14.94 -0.51
N GLY A 196 -13.86 14.87 0.69
CA GLY A 196 -13.64 15.87 1.74
C GLY A 196 -12.24 15.85 2.37
N GLU A 197 -11.44 14.81 2.15
CA GLU A 197 -10.07 14.69 2.68
C GLU A 197 -9.02 15.20 1.69
N VAL A 198 -9.35 15.30 0.40
CA VAL A 198 -8.42 15.72 -0.66
C VAL A 198 -7.91 17.14 -0.45
N GLY A 199 -8.79 18.06 -0.01
CA GLY A 199 -8.39 19.43 0.30
C GLY A 199 -7.37 19.50 1.43
N ASN A 200 -7.59 18.76 2.50
CA ASN A 200 -6.67 18.68 3.63
C ASN A 200 -5.31 18.06 3.22
N TYR A 201 -5.34 17.07 2.34
CA TYR A 201 -4.14 16.46 1.79
C TYR A 201 -3.33 17.46 0.95
N ILE A 202 -3.97 18.21 0.07
CA ILE A 202 -3.33 19.25 -0.77
C ILE A 202 -2.71 20.34 0.14
N ASP A 203 -3.47 20.85 1.10
CA ASP A 203 -2.98 21.88 2.02
C ASP A 203 -1.80 21.38 2.84
N PHE A 204 -1.88 20.18 3.39
CA PHE A 204 -0.77 19.53 4.10
C PHE A 204 0.50 19.47 3.24
N ARG A 205 0.40 19.05 1.98
CA ARG A 205 1.53 18.94 1.04
C ARG A 205 2.16 20.31 0.76
N LEU A 206 1.33 21.34 0.58
CA LEU A 206 1.79 22.71 0.39
C LEU A 206 2.53 23.23 1.63
N ARG A 207 1.98 23.01 2.84
CA ARG A 207 2.61 23.40 4.12
C ARG A 207 3.94 22.70 4.32
N ALA A 208 4.01 21.40 4.10
CA ALA A 208 5.24 20.62 4.18
C ALA A 208 6.31 21.15 3.21
N ALA A 209 5.92 21.64 2.02
CA ALA A 209 6.81 22.28 1.05
C ALA A 209 7.18 23.75 1.38
N GLY A 210 6.80 24.24 2.56
CA GLY A 210 7.14 25.58 3.04
C GLY A 210 6.21 26.70 2.57
N TYR A 211 5.02 26.38 2.07
CA TYR A 211 4.03 27.38 1.70
C TYR A 211 3.31 27.95 2.95
N HIS A 212 3.26 29.28 3.07
CA HIS A 212 2.65 29.97 4.22
C HIS A 212 1.43 30.83 3.86
N GLY A 213 1.12 30.96 2.58
CA GLY A 213 -0.02 31.77 2.11
C GLY A 213 -1.39 31.07 2.27
N PRO A 214 -2.48 31.73 1.86
CA PRO A 214 -3.79 31.12 1.68
C PRO A 214 -3.69 30.02 0.60
N ASN A 215 -4.48 28.93 0.73
CA ASN A 215 -4.41 27.82 -0.23
C ASN A 215 -4.64 28.34 -1.67
N PRO A 216 -3.72 28.11 -2.61
CA PRO A 216 -3.85 28.59 -3.98
C PRO A 216 -4.94 27.85 -4.77
N PHE A 217 -5.35 26.64 -4.32
CA PHE A 217 -6.41 25.86 -4.96
C PHE A 217 -7.79 26.33 -4.50
N THR A 218 -8.65 26.72 -5.44
CA THR A 218 -10.05 27.03 -5.14
C THR A 218 -10.80 25.76 -4.72
N THR A 219 -11.96 25.92 -4.07
CA THR A 219 -12.85 24.79 -3.74
C THR A 219 -13.20 23.97 -4.99
N ARG A 220 -13.49 24.66 -6.12
CA ARG A 220 -13.79 24.00 -7.41
C ARG A 220 -12.61 23.21 -7.95
N ALA A 221 -11.40 23.70 -7.78
CA ALA A 221 -10.18 22.98 -8.17
C ALA A 221 -10.03 21.69 -7.35
N VAL A 222 -10.17 21.79 -6.01
CA VAL A 222 -10.09 20.66 -5.09
C VAL A 222 -11.15 19.59 -5.42
N GLU A 223 -12.40 19.98 -5.61
CA GLU A 223 -13.49 19.08 -6.01
C GLU A 223 -13.20 18.38 -7.35
N THR A 224 -12.64 19.13 -8.31
CA THR A 224 -12.27 18.58 -9.62
C THR A 224 -11.12 17.58 -9.49
N ILE A 225 -10.10 17.90 -8.68
CA ILE A 225 -9.00 16.97 -8.38
C ILE A 225 -9.54 15.72 -7.68
N ALA A 226 -10.39 15.87 -6.67
CA ALA A 226 -10.97 14.73 -5.93
C ALA A 226 -11.70 13.77 -6.87
N ARG A 227 -12.52 14.30 -7.76
CA ARG A 227 -13.27 13.50 -8.74
C ARG A 227 -12.36 12.81 -9.76
N LEU A 228 -11.38 13.51 -10.34
CA LEU A 228 -10.54 12.99 -11.41
C LEU A 228 -9.44 12.04 -10.90
N SER A 229 -8.97 12.25 -9.67
CA SER A 229 -7.97 11.40 -9.02
C SER A 229 -8.56 10.12 -8.42
N GLU A 230 -9.90 10.07 -8.25
CA GLU A 230 -10.59 9.01 -7.51
C GLU A 230 -10.02 8.83 -6.07
N GLY A 231 -9.46 9.90 -5.51
CA GLY A 231 -8.84 9.91 -4.18
C GLY A 231 -7.47 9.23 -4.08
N LEU A 232 -6.88 8.80 -5.18
CA LEU A 232 -5.55 8.18 -5.18
C LEU A 232 -4.45 9.23 -5.03
N SER A 233 -3.65 9.12 -3.98
CA SER A 233 -2.62 10.11 -3.62
C SER A 233 -1.66 10.42 -4.78
N ARG A 234 -1.26 9.40 -5.55
CA ARG A 234 -0.40 9.58 -6.73
C ARG A 234 -1.07 10.41 -7.82
N ARG A 235 -2.38 10.17 -8.08
CA ARG A 235 -3.13 10.93 -9.08
C ARG A 235 -3.39 12.35 -8.60
N ILE A 236 -3.69 12.55 -7.31
CA ILE A 236 -3.82 13.88 -6.70
C ILE A 236 -2.53 14.66 -6.90
N ASN A 237 -1.37 14.07 -6.59
CA ASN A 237 -0.08 14.73 -6.76
C ASN A 237 0.16 15.13 -8.22
N ILE A 238 -0.07 14.24 -9.17
CA ILE A 238 0.13 14.54 -10.61
C ILE A 238 -0.78 15.69 -11.06
N LEU A 239 -2.06 15.66 -10.67
CA LEU A 239 -3.02 16.72 -11.05
C LEU A 239 -2.66 18.04 -10.41
N ALA A 240 -2.33 18.04 -9.12
CA ALA A 240 -2.00 19.26 -8.39
C ALA A 240 -0.69 19.89 -8.88
N ASP A 241 0.35 19.09 -9.16
CA ASP A 241 1.63 19.57 -9.69
C ASP A 241 1.45 20.23 -11.07
N LYS A 242 0.77 19.52 -11.98
CA LYS A 242 0.49 20.04 -13.33
C LYS A 242 -0.46 21.26 -13.32
N ALA A 243 -1.39 21.33 -12.38
CA ALA A 243 -2.27 22.47 -12.24
C ALA A 243 -1.55 23.72 -11.71
N LEU A 244 -0.56 23.56 -10.78
CA LEU A 244 0.34 24.65 -10.39
C LEU A 244 1.16 25.14 -11.60
N LEU A 245 1.67 24.21 -12.41
CA LEU A 245 2.41 24.57 -13.62
C LEU A 245 1.53 25.31 -14.65
N ALA A 246 0.29 24.89 -14.84
CA ALA A 246 -0.67 25.55 -15.73
C ALA A 246 -1.01 26.97 -15.23
N ALA A 247 -1.23 27.15 -13.93
CA ALA A 247 -1.48 28.46 -13.32
C ALA A 247 -0.27 29.38 -13.47
N TYR A 248 0.94 28.89 -13.22
CA TYR A 248 2.19 29.61 -13.46
C TYR A 248 2.31 30.07 -14.92
N SER A 249 2.02 29.19 -15.87
CA SER A 249 2.08 29.51 -17.31
C SER A 249 1.02 30.55 -17.71
N GLY A 250 -0.11 30.60 -17.00
CA GLY A 250 -1.15 31.63 -17.15
C GLY A 250 -0.89 32.90 -16.37
N GLY A 251 0.23 33.03 -15.65
CA GLY A 251 0.56 34.19 -14.83
C GLY A 251 -0.37 34.42 -13.63
N THR A 252 -1.05 33.38 -13.15
CA THR A 252 -1.97 33.48 -12.00
C THR A 252 -1.41 32.75 -10.78
N HIS A 253 -1.69 33.31 -9.58
CA HIS A 253 -1.37 32.65 -8.29
C HIS A 253 -2.53 31.78 -7.76
N GLN A 254 -3.62 31.68 -8.51
CA GLN A 254 -4.77 30.89 -8.13
C GLN A 254 -4.99 29.75 -9.12
N VAL A 255 -5.21 28.56 -8.59
CA VAL A 255 -5.54 27.34 -9.35
C VAL A 255 -7.04 27.12 -9.27
N ASP A 256 -7.75 27.18 -10.38
CA ASP A 256 -9.17 26.85 -10.45
C ASP A 256 -9.39 25.55 -11.26
N ALA A 257 -10.64 25.19 -11.46
CA ALA A 257 -11.05 24.00 -12.22
C ALA A 257 -10.54 23.99 -13.67
N ALA A 258 -10.25 25.16 -14.26
CA ALA A 258 -9.70 25.28 -15.60
C ALA A 258 -8.28 24.70 -15.68
N GLU A 259 -7.38 25.10 -14.78
CA GLU A 259 -6.00 24.61 -14.70
C GLU A 259 -5.96 23.11 -14.41
N VAL A 260 -6.86 22.63 -13.55
CA VAL A 260 -6.99 21.20 -13.25
C VAL A 260 -7.44 20.39 -14.48
N LYS A 261 -8.34 20.92 -15.31
CA LYS A 261 -8.76 20.27 -16.56
C LYS A 261 -7.61 20.18 -17.57
N VAL A 262 -6.81 21.23 -17.70
CA VAL A 262 -5.59 21.22 -18.53
C VAL A 262 -4.63 20.15 -18.01
N ALA A 263 -4.38 20.11 -16.72
CA ALA A 263 -3.54 19.08 -16.06
C ALA A 263 -4.05 17.67 -16.35
N ALA A 264 -5.36 17.45 -16.30
CA ALA A 264 -5.97 16.15 -16.53
C ALA A 264 -5.86 15.67 -17.98
N GLN A 265 -5.95 16.59 -18.96
CA GLN A 265 -5.75 16.26 -20.37
C GLN A 265 -4.34 15.77 -20.64
N ASP A 266 -3.35 16.37 -19.99
CA ASP A 266 -1.95 15.97 -20.10
C ASP A 266 -1.64 14.67 -19.32
N ALA A 267 -2.32 14.41 -18.21
CA ALA A 267 -2.08 13.24 -17.35
C ALA A 267 -2.62 11.92 -17.90
N ARG A 268 -3.66 11.92 -18.73
CA ARG A 268 -4.27 10.76 -19.42
C ARG A 268 -4.49 9.53 -18.53
N PHE A 269 -5.14 9.71 -17.37
CA PHE A 269 -5.38 8.58 -16.46
C PHE A 269 -6.35 7.55 -17.08
N ALA A 270 -5.99 6.26 -16.96
CA ALA A 270 -6.95 5.18 -17.17
C ALA A 270 -7.95 5.14 -16.00
N PRO A 271 -9.26 4.86 -16.25
CA PRO A 271 -10.23 4.67 -15.18
C PRO A 271 -9.82 3.46 -14.32
N ILE A 272 -10.05 3.56 -12.99
CA ILE A 272 -9.90 2.41 -12.10
C ILE A 272 -11.00 1.41 -12.47
N ARG A 273 -10.61 0.14 -12.56
CA ARG A 273 -11.54 -0.95 -12.76
C ARG A 273 -12.37 -1.12 -11.48
N GLN A 274 -13.49 -0.39 -11.36
CA GLN A 274 -14.44 -0.65 -10.30
C GLN A 274 -14.94 -2.09 -10.49
N LYS A 275 -14.61 -2.98 -9.55
CA LYS A 275 -15.38 -4.21 -9.39
C LYS A 275 -16.79 -3.76 -9.00
N THR A 276 -17.70 -3.73 -9.96
CA THR A 276 -19.12 -3.78 -9.64
C THR A 276 -19.30 -5.01 -8.75
N ALA A 277 -19.60 -4.78 -7.46
CA ALA A 277 -20.11 -5.84 -6.61
C ALA A 277 -21.27 -6.45 -7.40
N GLY A 278 -21.06 -7.68 -7.87
CA GLY A 278 -22.08 -8.35 -8.68
C GLY A 278 -23.36 -8.37 -7.86
N ILE A 279 -24.33 -7.57 -8.26
CA ILE A 279 -25.70 -7.74 -7.82
C ILE A 279 -26.03 -9.15 -8.29
N PHE A 280 -26.10 -10.05 -7.33
CA PHE A 280 -26.52 -11.44 -7.56
C PHE A 280 -27.97 -11.37 -8.05
N THR A 281 -28.15 -11.18 -9.35
CA THR A 281 -29.45 -11.38 -9.98
C THR A 281 -29.60 -12.91 -10.07
N PRO A 282 -30.50 -13.53 -9.29
CA PRO A 282 -30.74 -14.94 -9.42
C PRO A 282 -31.15 -15.23 -10.86
N PRO A 283 -30.61 -16.28 -11.51
CA PRO A 283 -30.96 -16.58 -12.88
C PRO A 283 -32.48 -16.72 -13.00
N LEU A 284 -33.05 -16.07 -13.98
CA LEU A 284 -34.50 -15.97 -14.26
C LEU A 284 -35.23 -17.32 -14.16
N LYS A 285 -34.51 -18.44 -14.32
CA LYS A 285 -35.02 -19.83 -14.15
C LYS A 285 -35.52 -20.12 -12.73
N TRP A 286 -34.99 -19.49 -11.68
CA TRP A 286 -35.46 -19.72 -10.31
C TRP A 286 -36.69 -18.88 -9.95
N ALA A 287 -36.85 -17.72 -10.59
CA ALA A 287 -38.06 -16.92 -10.42
C ALA A 287 -39.32 -17.60 -11.04
N LEU A 288 -39.15 -18.32 -12.15
CA LEU A 288 -40.23 -19.07 -12.77
C LEU A 288 -40.59 -20.33 -11.95
N ALA A 289 -39.64 -21.02 -11.32
CA ALA A 289 -39.88 -22.16 -10.47
C ALA A 289 -40.63 -21.79 -9.17
N GLY A 290 -40.29 -20.66 -8.55
CA GLY A 290 -40.98 -20.13 -7.35
C GLY A 290 -42.41 -19.70 -7.64
N GLY A 291 -42.68 -19.10 -8.80
CA GLY A 291 -44.03 -18.71 -9.24
C GLY A 291 -44.94 -19.90 -9.48
N LEU A 292 -44.43 -21.03 -10.00
CA LEU A 292 -45.19 -22.23 -10.25
C LEU A 292 -45.64 -22.97 -8.96
N VAL A 293 -44.77 -22.98 -7.95
CA VAL A 293 -45.06 -23.56 -6.64
C VAL A 293 -46.12 -22.76 -5.89
N LEU A 294 -46.08 -21.42 -5.97
CA LEU A 294 -47.11 -20.55 -5.35
C LEU A 294 -48.49 -20.72 -6.05
N ALA A 295 -48.53 -20.86 -7.39
CA ALA A 295 -49.76 -21.03 -8.14
C ALA A 295 -50.45 -22.39 -7.83
N LEU A 296 -49.67 -23.44 -7.57
CA LEU A 296 -50.22 -24.75 -7.19
C LEU A 296 -50.71 -24.80 -5.73
N ALA A 297 -50.17 -23.97 -4.83
CA ALA A 297 -50.62 -23.90 -3.45
C ALA A 297 -51.93 -23.08 -3.25
N VAL A 298 -52.35 -22.28 -4.24
CA VAL A 298 -53.60 -21.50 -4.21
C VAL A 298 -54.76 -22.27 -4.84
N LEU A 299 -54.49 -23.38 -5.58
CA LEU A 299 -55.46 -24.19 -6.26
C LEU A 299 -55.77 -25.54 -5.52
N ALA A 300 -55.13 -25.80 -4.37
CA ALA A 300 -55.39 -26.92 -3.48
C ALA A 300 -56.08 -26.43 -2.19
#